data_d5620fe272221880347bdb6bc024d671
#
_entry.id   d5620fe272221880347bdb6bc024d671
#
_cell.length_a   1.000
_cell.length_b   1.000
_cell.length_c   1.000
_cell.angle_alpha   90.00
_cell.angle_beta   90.00
_cell.angle_gamma   90.00
#
_symmetry.space_group_name_H-M   'P 1'
#
loop_
_entity.id
_entity.type
_entity.pdbx_description
1 polymer ?
#
loop_
_entity_poly.entity_id
_entity_poly.type
_entity_poly.pdbx_seq_one_letter_code
_entity_poly.pdbx_strand_id
1 'polypeptide(L)'
;MGVTASLPMFTVEDVPGKGKGLVATKDIPKGTRIISEIPIITSGQDIRDVEQLRVRIYQQVCSLSEDQQREFLSMYNIYPYTNVIDRYQGIFRTNALPTGPCLDIGSVFLIACRINHACDSNATHFWNDNLNKITIHAIRDIWKGEEITISYLSSCQNRQAREEELREKFKFTCSCQLCSLPPDQSRESDSKLDRIHEIDCIIERGGVSGLVSSPRKMLSCVDEQVQLYSTANEVGLVRAYPDAFQIAIANGDLARSRTFAERVVPLYLMTIGSDNPNVAQYQKLAQDPTTHDYYGMSTKWKTTLDDIPQGLEPEEFENWLWKRNRETARAQRQDLTFLSFDELPNEFDFEPEYFEDCEVTHSQPQRHWCFFAEIVEVGWFVRLQMMVRDIRGATIPLSFHTNRKGQELDQSRIQKGHTAVILYAVRHAFMYSEPGIRLENPQHIKIFPLSLNELQTLKVVRQKFSTDIGGVRICRGCGKEGTSLKQCGKCSYFWYCDRTCQKADWIDGGHKAECKVVKDLDWQAMLQLKWDEFDGYLNFPLRIGKGV
;
A
#
# COMPACT_ATOMS: atom_id res chain seq x y z
N MET A 1 0.74 -56.33 -16.10
CA MET A 1 0.39 -55.39 -15.05
C MET A 1 -0.71 -54.48 -15.60
N GLY A 2 -1.95 -54.66 -15.14
CA GLY A 2 -3.08 -53.88 -15.62
C GLY A 2 -2.92 -52.43 -15.19
N VAL A 3 -2.94 -51.51 -16.14
CA VAL A 3 -3.10 -50.09 -15.89
C VAL A 3 -4.52 -49.94 -15.35
N THR A 4 -4.67 -49.82 -14.03
CA THR A 4 -5.92 -49.37 -13.42
C THR A 4 -6.17 -47.95 -13.93
N ALA A 5 -7.11 -47.81 -14.88
CA ALA A 5 -7.58 -46.49 -15.32
C ALA A 5 -8.03 -45.74 -14.06
N SER A 6 -7.31 -44.67 -13.70
CA SER A 6 -7.70 -43.84 -12.57
C SER A 6 -9.09 -43.27 -12.87
N LEU A 7 -10.00 -43.39 -11.90
CA LEU A 7 -11.33 -42.79 -12.02
C LEU A 7 -11.21 -41.31 -12.39
N PRO A 8 -12.05 -40.79 -13.31
CA PRO A 8 -12.05 -39.37 -13.64
C PRO A 8 -12.26 -38.53 -12.37
N MET A 9 -11.70 -37.33 -12.32
CA MET A 9 -11.80 -36.47 -11.12
C MET A 9 -13.20 -35.92 -10.90
N PHE A 10 -14.01 -35.84 -11.94
CA PHE A 10 -15.37 -35.33 -11.92
C PHE A 10 -16.26 -36.04 -12.92
N THR A 11 -17.57 -35.82 -12.77
CA THR A 11 -18.60 -36.20 -13.75
C THR A 11 -19.47 -34.97 -14.01
N VAL A 12 -20.11 -34.92 -15.18
CA VAL A 12 -21.10 -33.88 -15.53
C VAL A 12 -22.47 -34.44 -15.17
N GLU A 13 -23.13 -33.77 -14.21
CA GLU A 13 -24.42 -34.19 -13.67
C GLU A 13 -25.43 -33.04 -13.72
N ASP A 14 -26.71 -33.34 -13.54
CA ASP A 14 -27.75 -32.34 -13.35
C ASP A 14 -27.72 -31.85 -11.89
N VAL A 15 -27.37 -30.55 -11.69
CA VAL A 15 -27.34 -29.91 -10.37
C VAL A 15 -28.68 -29.20 -10.12
N PRO A 16 -29.38 -29.49 -9.01
CA PRO A 16 -30.68 -28.91 -8.73
C PRO A 16 -30.68 -27.38 -8.81
N GLY A 17 -31.54 -26.81 -9.65
CA GLY A 17 -31.69 -25.36 -9.84
C GLY A 17 -30.61 -24.66 -10.65
N LYS A 18 -29.56 -25.39 -11.13
CA LYS A 18 -28.43 -24.83 -11.88
C LYS A 18 -28.21 -25.45 -13.27
N GLY A 19 -28.98 -26.50 -13.62
CA GLY A 19 -28.76 -27.30 -14.84
C GLY A 19 -27.55 -28.22 -14.69
N LYS A 20 -26.77 -28.43 -15.78
CA LYS A 20 -25.59 -29.26 -15.73
C LYS A 20 -24.44 -28.60 -15.00
N GLY A 21 -23.76 -29.35 -14.16
CA GLY A 21 -22.56 -28.92 -13.40
C GLY A 21 -21.53 -30.05 -13.33
N LEU A 22 -20.36 -29.75 -12.79
CA LEU A 22 -19.30 -30.73 -12.55
C LEU A 22 -19.30 -31.12 -11.07
N VAL A 23 -19.38 -32.43 -10.79
CA VAL A 23 -19.36 -32.98 -9.43
C VAL A 23 -18.13 -33.85 -9.26
N ALA A 24 -17.40 -33.66 -8.17
CA ALA A 24 -16.17 -34.40 -7.86
C ALA A 24 -16.49 -35.88 -7.58
N THR A 25 -15.81 -36.81 -8.27
CA THR A 25 -15.95 -38.26 -8.07
C THR A 25 -15.03 -38.83 -7.01
N LYS A 26 -14.05 -38.07 -6.60
CA LYS A 26 -13.07 -38.36 -5.54
C LYS A 26 -12.62 -37.03 -4.90
N ASP A 27 -11.93 -37.10 -3.77
CA ASP A 27 -11.31 -35.92 -3.16
C ASP A 27 -10.24 -35.33 -4.09
N ILE A 28 -10.28 -34.02 -4.27
CA ILE A 28 -9.38 -33.27 -5.14
C ILE A 28 -8.60 -32.29 -4.24
N PRO A 29 -7.30 -32.52 -4.02
CA PRO A 29 -6.49 -31.64 -3.21
C PRO A 29 -6.34 -30.23 -3.82
N LYS A 30 -6.22 -29.22 -2.97
CA LYS A 30 -5.86 -27.84 -3.33
C LYS A 30 -4.64 -27.81 -4.27
N GLY A 31 -4.67 -26.95 -5.29
CA GLY A 31 -3.61 -26.83 -6.31
C GLY A 31 -3.68 -27.86 -7.44
N THR A 32 -4.61 -28.84 -7.35
CA THR A 32 -4.77 -29.82 -8.42
C THR A 32 -5.34 -29.20 -9.69
N ARG A 33 -4.71 -29.43 -10.84
CA ARG A 33 -5.30 -29.12 -12.15
C ARG A 33 -6.41 -30.10 -12.46
N ILE A 34 -7.65 -29.60 -12.49
CA ILE A 34 -8.86 -30.39 -12.73
C ILE A 34 -9.10 -30.54 -14.24
N ILE A 35 -8.95 -29.45 -15.00
CA ILE A 35 -9.20 -29.38 -16.45
C ILE A 35 -8.03 -28.68 -17.14
N SER A 36 -7.74 -29.15 -18.37
CA SER A 36 -6.87 -28.49 -19.34
C SER A 36 -7.50 -28.70 -20.72
N GLU A 37 -8.15 -27.66 -21.28
CA GLU A 37 -9.02 -27.80 -22.44
C GLU A 37 -8.71 -26.74 -23.50
N ILE A 38 -8.75 -27.15 -24.79
CA ILE A 38 -8.66 -26.23 -25.93
C ILE A 38 -10.05 -25.67 -26.27
N PRO A 39 -10.16 -24.41 -26.73
CA PRO A 39 -11.45 -23.86 -27.15
C PRO A 39 -11.95 -24.52 -28.42
N ILE A 40 -13.28 -24.67 -28.49
CA ILE A 40 -13.95 -25.12 -29.71
C ILE A 40 -14.43 -23.94 -30.59
N ILE A 41 -14.68 -22.81 -30.00
CA ILE A 41 -15.10 -21.55 -30.65
C ILE A 41 -14.41 -20.38 -29.97
N THR A 42 -13.96 -19.39 -30.76
CA THR A 42 -13.33 -18.17 -30.25
C THR A 42 -13.88 -16.92 -30.94
N SER A 43 -14.01 -15.79 -30.21
CA SER A 43 -14.43 -14.50 -30.80
C SER A 43 -13.38 -13.92 -31.76
N GLY A 44 -12.07 -14.15 -31.50
CA GLY A 44 -10.95 -13.52 -32.19
C GLY A 44 -10.64 -12.10 -31.69
N GLN A 45 -9.37 -11.69 -31.86
CA GLN A 45 -8.88 -10.39 -31.36
C GLN A 45 -9.35 -9.19 -32.21
N ASP A 46 -9.63 -9.41 -33.50
CA ASP A 46 -9.77 -8.31 -34.48
C ASP A 46 -11.23 -7.93 -34.80
N ILE A 47 -12.22 -8.58 -34.15
CA ILE A 47 -13.63 -8.40 -34.50
C ILE A 47 -14.28 -7.38 -33.54
N ARG A 48 -14.43 -6.15 -34.02
CA ARG A 48 -15.19 -5.07 -33.37
C ARG A 48 -16.65 -4.99 -33.81
N ASP A 49 -16.97 -5.60 -34.96
CA ASP A 49 -18.32 -5.58 -35.54
C ASP A 49 -19.13 -6.82 -35.11
N VAL A 50 -20.31 -6.56 -34.54
CA VAL A 50 -21.24 -7.60 -34.05
C VAL A 50 -21.65 -8.58 -35.16
N GLU A 51 -21.85 -8.09 -36.39
CA GLU A 51 -22.28 -8.93 -37.51
C GLU A 51 -21.15 -9.86 -37.97
N GLN A 52 -19.92 -9.37 -38.03
CA GLN A 52 -18.75 -10.20 -38.32
C GLN A 52 -18.56 -11.28 -37.26
N LEU A 53 -18.77 -10.95 -35.98
CA LEU A 53 -18.72 -11.93 -34.90
C LEU A 53 -19.79 -13.02 -35.08
N ARG A 54 -21.03 -12.66 -35.43
CA ARG A 54 -22.10 -13.61 -35.71
C ARG A 54 -21.75 -14.60 -36.80
N VAL A 55 -21.27 -14.09 -37.94
CA VAL A 55 -20.85 -14.92 -39.07
C VAL A 55 -19.72 -15.84 -38.67
N ARG A 56 -18.72 -15.38 -37.97
CA ARG A 56 -17.58 -16.15 -37.50
C ARG A 56 -18.00 -17.30 -36.56
N ILE A 57 -18.84 -17.00 -35.56
CA ILE A 57 -19.37 -18.03 -34.65
C ILE A 57 -20.13 -19.08 -35.44
N TYR A 58 -21.01 -18.67 -36.37
CA TYR A 58 -21.76 -19.60 -37.21
C TYR A 58 -20.82 -20.53 -38.01
N GLN A 59 -19.82 -19.99 -38.67
CA GLN A 59 -18.84 -20.76 -39.44
C GLN A 59 -18.08 -21.77 -38.58
N GLN A 60 -17.64 -21.34 -37.40
CA GLN A 60 -16.94 -22.24 -36.48
C GLN A 60 -17.85 -23.38 -35.99
N VAL A 61 -19.10 -23.09 -35.61
CA VAL A 61 -20.06 -24.12 -35.18
C VAL A 61 -20.32 -25.11 -36.30
N CYS A 62 -20.49 -24.66 -37.54
CA CYS A 62 -20.68 -25.52 -38.69
C CYS A 62 -19.46 -26.40 -39.01
N SER A 63 -18.27 -26.01 -38.58
CA SER A 63 -17.03 -26.78 -38.76
C SER A 63 -16.76 -27.83 -37.66
N LEU A 64 -17.53 -27.81 -36.57
CA LEU A 64 -17.41 -28.78 -35.49
C LEU A 64 -17.90 -30.15 -35.92
N SER A 65 -17.42 -31.22 -35.29
CA SER A 65 -17.97 -32.57 -35.44
C SER A 65 -19.42 -32.62 -34.93
N GLU A 66 -20.20 -33.59 -35.37
CA GLU A 66 -21.60 -33.77 -34.96
C GLU A 66 -21.75 -33.86 -33.42
N ASP A 67 -20.80 -34.56 -32.76
CA ASP A 67 -20.80 -34.69 -31.31
C ASP A 67 -20.50 -33.37 -30.64
N GLN A 68 -19.51 -32.60 -31.12
CA GLN A 68 -19.20 -31.26 -30.60
C GLN A 68 -20.35 -30.28 -30.83
N GLN A 69 -21.01 -30.32 -32.01
CA GLN A 69 -22.20 -29.48 -32.26
C GLN A 69 -23.34 -29.83 -31.30
N ARG A 70 -23.58 -31.12 -31.04
CA ARG A 70 -24.60 -31.61 -30.10
C ARG A 70 -24.32 -31.08 -28.69
N GLU A 71 -23.07 -31.21 -28.24
CA GLU A 71 -22.64 -30.72 -26.93
C GLU A 71 -22.75 -29.20 -26.84
N PHE A 72 -22.30 -28.43 -27.85
CA PHE A 72 -22.45 -27.00 -27.90
C PHE A 72 -23.94 -26.57 -27.84
N LEU A 73 -24.81 -27.19 -28.62
CA LEU A 73 -26.24 -26.90 -28.67
C LEU A 73 -27.01 -27.29 -27.40
N SER A 74 -26.41 -28.11 -26.53
CA SER A 74 -26.94 -28.50 -25.22
C SER A 74 -26.57 -27.47 -24.11
N MET A 75 -25.72 -26.48 -24.40
CA MET A 75 -25.37 -25.43 -23.47
C MET A 75 -26.51 -24.45 -23.27
N TYR A 76 -26.51 -23.79 -22.12
CA TYR A 76 -27.54 -22.81 -21.75
C TYR A 76 -27.47 -21.56 -22.64
N ASN A 77 -28.65 -20.98 -22.94
CA ASN A 77 -28.77 -19.76 -23.71
C ASN A 77 -29.80 -18.83 -23.04
N ILE A 78 -29.33 -17.70 -22.51
CA ILE A 78 -30.18 -16.68 -21.85
C ILE A 78 -30.82 -15.72 -22.84
N TYR A 79 -30.40 -15.69 -24.10
CA TYR A 79 -30.87 -14.76 -25.11
C TYR A 79 -32.00 -15.36 -25.94
N PRO A 80 -33.03 -14.60 -26.23
CA PRO A 80 -34.07 -15.04 -27.20
C PRO A 80 -33.42 -15.17 -28.60
N TYR A 81 -33.95 -16.09 -29.39
CA TYR A 81 -33.51 -16.28 -30.77
C TYR A 81 -34.67 -16.60 -31.69
N THR A 82 -34.59 -16.13 -32.95
CA THR A 82 -35.58 -16.36 -34.00
C THR A 82 -35.02 -17.24 -35.13
N ASN A 83 -33.70 -17.35 -35.21
CA ASN A 83 -32.99 -18.11 -36.21
C ASN A 83 -31.76 -18.84 -35.61
N VAL A 84 -31.11 -19.71 -36.39
CA VAL A 84 -30.00 -20.52 -35.94
C VAL A 84 -28.76 -19.67 -35.60
N ILE A 85 -28.53 -18.59 -36.32
CA ILE A 85 -27.36 -17.73 -36.11
C ILE A 85 -27.47 -17.02 -34.77
N ASP A 86 -28.65 -16.47 -34.47
CA ASP A 86 -28.93 -15.82 -33.16
C ASP A 86 -28.80 -16.84 -32.02
N ARG A 87 -29.27 -18.08 -32.24
CA ARG A 87 -29.10 -19.15 -31.24
C ARG A 87 -27.65 -19.43 -30.95
N TYR A 88 -26.80 -19.56 -31.98
CA TYR A 88 -25.38 -19.84 -31.80
C TYR A 88 -24.66 -18.69 -31.10
N GLN A 89 -24.94 -17.44 -31.50
CA GLN A 89 -24.41 -16.28 -30.84
C GLN A 89 -24.87 -16.17 -29.37
N GLY A 90 -26.14 -16.49 -29.10
CA GLY A 90 -26.70 -16.47 -27.75
C GLY A 90 -26.01 -17.49 -26.83
N ILE A 91 -25.81 -18.73 -27.32
CA ILE A 91 -25.05 -19.76 -26.60
C ILE A 91 -23.62 -19.30 -26.34
N PHE A 92 -22.94 -18.79 -27.38
CA PHE A 92 -21.58 -18.24 -27.22
C PHE A 92 -21.50 -17.17 -26.14
N ARG A 93 -22.34 -16.14 -26.22
CA ARG A 93 -22.35 -15.03 -25.27
C ARG A 93 -22.69 -15.43 -23.84
N THR A 94 -23.49 -16.49 -23.67
CA THR A 94 -23.88 -16.99 -22.36
C THR A 94 -22.74 -17.75 -21.68
N ASN A 95 -21.92 -18.48 -22.47
CA ASN A 95 -20.98 -19.47 -21.91
C ASN A 95 -19.50 -19.11 -22.10
N ALA A 96 -19.16 -18.11 -22.93
CA ALA A 96 -17.76 -17.81 -23.24
C ALA A 96 -16.97 -17.39 -22.01
N LEU A 97 -15.81 -18.02 -21.83
CA LEU A 97 -14.80 -17.65 -20.82
C LEU A 97 -13.71 -16.78 -21.44
N PRO A 98 -13.10 -15.87 -20.70
CA PRO A 98 -12.01 -15.02 -21.20
C PRO A 98 -10.74 -15.84 -21.47
N THR A 99 -10.11 -15.58 -22.60
CA THR A 99 -8.87 -16.23 -23.05
C THR A 99 -7.94 -15.22 -23.73
N GLY A 100 -6.73 -15.67 -24.10
CA GLY A 100 -5.69 -14.83 -24.69
C GLY A 100 -4.87 -14.08 -23.64
N PRO A 101 -3.74 -13.49 -24.05
CA PRO A 101 -2.80 -12.82 -23.15
C PRO A 101 -3.40 -11.67 -22.36
N CYS A 102 -4.35 -10.93 -22.97
CA CYS A 102 -5.05 -9.81 -22.34
C CYS A 102 -6.45 -10.18 -21.82
N LEU A 103 -6.84 -11.46 -21.87
CA LEU A 103 -8.18 -11.96 -21.51
C LEU A 103 -9.33 -11.25 -22.25
N ASP A 104 -9.05 -10.75 -23.45
CA ASP A 104 -9.96 -9.98 -24.31
C ASP A 104 -10.69 -10.82 -25.37
N ILE A 105 -10.35 -12.10 -25.45
CA ILE A 105 -10.96 -13.07 -26.37
C ILE A 105 -11.99 -13.91 -25.61
N GLY A 106 -13.24 -13.91 -26.05
CA GLY A 106 -14.23 -14.86 -25.56
C GLY A 106 -14.03 -16.23 -26.23
N SER A 107 -14.06 -17.32 -25.46
CA SER A 107 -13.91 -18.68 -25.98
C SER A 107 -14.85 -19.65 -25.29
N VAL A 108 -15.38 -20.63 -26.05
CA VAL A 108 -16.27 -21.68 -25.54
C VAL A 108 -15.54 -23.01 -25.50
N PHE A 109 -15.77 -23.74 -24.41
CA PHE A 109 -15.18 -25.04 -24.07
C PHE A 109 -16.28 -26.03 -23.76
N LEU A 110 -16.12 -27.32 -24.13
CA LEU A 110 -17.16 -28.32 -23.93
C LEU A 110 -17.38 -28.69 -22.46
N ILE A 111 -16.30 -28.67 -21.67
CA ILE A 111 -16.31 -29.07 -20.25
C ILE A 111 -16.23 -27.84 -19.34
N ALA A 112 -15.25 -26.94 -19.52
CA ALA A 112 -15.03 -25.81 -18.64
C ALA A 112 -16.25 -24.87 -18.56
N CYS A 113 -16.99 -24.69 -19.68
CA CYS A 113 -18.23 -23.92 -19.73
C CYS A 113 -19.45 -24.57 -19.04
N ARG A 114 -19.30 -25.78 -18.49
CA ARG A 114 -20.32 -26.45 -17.68
C ARG A 114 -20.15 -26.25 -16.19
N ILE A 115 -19.06 -25.61 -15.78
CA ILE A 115 -18.81 -25.30 -14.37
C ILE A 115 -19.74 -24.18 -13.93
N ASN A 116 -20.54 -24.41 -12.90
CA ASN A 116 -21.46 -23.43 -12.35
C ASN A 116 -20.74 -22.38 -11.49
N HIS A 117 -21.45 -21.30 -11.23
CA HIS A 117 -20.98 -20.21 -10.38
C HIS A 117 -21.17 -20.48 -8.90
N ALA A 118 -20.17 -20.09 -8.10
CA ALA A 118 -20.31 -19.72 -6.69
C ALA A 118 -19.47 -18.47 -6.42
N CYS A 119 -19.99 -17.55 -5.58
CA CYS A 119 -19.22 -16.34 -5.18
C CYS A 119 -18.02 -16.73 -4.30
N ASP A 120 -18.13 -17.83 -3.57
CA ASP A 120 -17.12 -18.51 -2.74
C ASP A 120 -16.62 -19.80 -3.44
N SER A 121 -16.26 -19.71 -4.72
CA SER A 121 -15.89 -20.83 -5.56
C SER A 121 -14.75 -21.66 -4.97
N ASN A 122 -14.70 -22.96 -5.35
CA ASN A 122 -13.65 -23.89 -4.94
C ASN A 122 -12.60 -24.15 -6.02
N ALA A 123 -12.80 -23.60 -7.21
CA ALA A 123 -11.85 -23.64 -8.30
C ALA A 123 -11.72 -22.28 -8.98
N THR A 124 -10.64 -22.09 -9.71
CA THR A 124 -10.37 -20.90 -10.52
C THR A 124 -9.94 -21.29 -11.91
N HIS A 125 -10.16 -20.41 -12.88
CA HIS A 125 -9.79 -20.63 -14.28
C HIS A 125 -8.74 -19.62 -14.72
N PHE A 126 -7.80 -20.06 -15.54
CA PHE A 126 -6.81 -19.20 -16.19
C PHE A 126 -6.50 -19.67 -17.60
N TRP A 127 -6.19 -18.72 -18.47
CA TRP A 127 -5.64 -19.02 -19.77
C TRP A 127 -4.13 -19.31 -19.65
N ASN A 128 -3.66 -20.39 -20.25
CA ASN A 128 -2.26 -20.75 -20.30
C ASN A 128 -1.73 -20.58 -21.73
N ASP A 129 -0.95 -19.51 -21.95
CA ASP A 129 -0.42 -19.16 -23.28
C ASP A 129 0.53 -20.22 -23.82
N ASN A 130 1.32 -20.90 -22.96
CA ASN A 130 2.23 -21.95 -23.40
C ASN A 130 1.49 -23.17 -23.96
N LEU A 131 0.33 -23.49 -23.39
CA LEU A 131 -0.48 -24.63 -23.80
C LEU A 131 -1.55 -24.25 -24.83
N ASN A 132 -1.87 -22.97 -24.98
CA ASN A 132 -3.07 -22.51 -25.69
C ASN A 132 -4.36 -23.19 -25.18
N LYS A 133 -4.51 -23.27 -23.85
CA LYS A 133 -5.60 -23.95 -23.18
C LYS A 133 -6.12 -23.14 -21.99
N ILE A 134 -7.40 -23.30 -21.71
CA ILE A 134 -7.91 -22.92 -20.38
C ILE A 134 -7.51 -24.02 -19.38
N THR A 135 -7.10 -23.61 -18.21
CA THR A 135 -6.80 -24.52 -17.10
C THR A 135 -7.67 -24.17 -15.90
N ILE A 136 -8.21 -25.18 -15.24
CA ILE A 136 -9.02 -25.05 -14.03
C ILE A 136 -8.26 -25.72 -12.89
N HIS A 137 -8.03 -24.99 -11.80
CA HIS A 137 -7.31 -25.47 -10.62
C HIS A 137 -8.16 -25.37 -9.37
N ALA A 138 -8.08 -26.37 -8.50
CA ALA A 138 -8.69 -26.33 -7.17
C ALA A 138 -7.96 -25.29 -6.31
N ILE A 139 -8.69 -24.35 -5.71
CA ILE A 139 -8.14 -23.31 -4.81
C ILE A 139 -8.28 -23.66 -3.34
N ARG A 140 -9.02 -24.69 -3.02
CA ARG A 140 -9.11 -25.40 -1.75
C ARG A 140 -9.32 -26.89 -1.99
N ASP A 141 -9.29 -27.68 -0.95
CA ASP A 141 -9.69 -29.10 -1.06
C ASP A 141 -11.16 -29.18 -1.47
N ILE A 142 -11.47 -30.08 -2.44
CA ILE A 142 -12.82 -30.35 -2.92
C ILE A 142 -13.13 -31.80 -2.60
N TRP A 143 -14.19 -32.02 -1.83
CA TRP A 143 -14.54 -33.36 -1.36
C TRP A 143 -15.34 -34.12 -2.42
N LYS A 144 -15.24 -35.43 -2.41
CA LYS A 144 -16.07 -36.31 -3.26
C LYS A 144 -17.56 -35.99 -3.06
N GLY A 145 -18.27 -35.81 -4.18
CA GLY A 145 -19.68 -35.41 -4.19
C GLY A 145 -19.93 -33.90 -4.12
N GLU A 146 -18.88 -33.09 -3.94
CA GLU A 146 -18.99 -31.64 -3.97
C GLU A 146 -19.04 -31.13 -5.41
N GLU A 147 -19.87 -30.12 -5.68
CA GLU A 147 -19.90 -29.42 -6.97
C GLU A 147 -18.63 -28.59 -7.16
N ILE A 148 -17.97 -28.73 -8.30
CA ILE A 148 -16.84 -27.87 -8.70
C ILE A 148 -17.42 -26.58 -9.24
N THR A 149 -17.00 -25.43 -8.68
CA THR A 149 -17.53 -24.12 -9.03
C THR A 149 -16.43 -23.11 -9.30
N ILE A 150 -16.70 -22.13 -10.18
CA ILE A 150 -15.85 -20.96 -10.44
C ILE A 150 -16.63 -19.67 -10.19
N SER A 151 -15.93 -18.54 -10.04
CA SER A 151 -16.60 -17.24 -10.03
C SER A 151 -16.81 -16.76 -11.48
N TYR A 152 -18.03 -16.27 -11.79
CA TYR A 152 -18.34 -15.57 -13.05
C TYR A 152 -18.11 -14.07 -12.93
N LEU A 153 -17.88 -13.58 -11.70
CA LEU A 153 -17.67 -12.17 -11.40
C LEU A 153 -16.19 -11.84 -11.47
N SER A 154 -15.88 -10.68 -12.03
CA SER A 154 -14.50 -10.23 -12.23
C SER A 154 -13.91 -9.49 -11.02
N SER A 155 -14.75 -9.01 -10.09
CA SER A 155 -14.35 -8.21 -8.94
C SER A 155 -14.98 -8.70 -7.64
N CYS A 156 -14.30 -8.45 -6.53
CA CYS A 156 -14.85 -8.62 -5.19
C CYS A 156 -15.86 -7.49 -4.92
N GLN A 157 -17.11 -7.84 -4.61
CA GLN A 157 -18.19 -6.89 -4.38
C GLN A 157 -19.06 -7.38 -3.23
N ASN A 158 -19.83 -6.48 -2.62
CA ASN A 158 -20.85 -6.83 -1.64
C ASN A 158 -21.96 -7.70 -2.25
N ARG A 159 -22.78 -8.28 -1.40
CA ARG A 159 -23.86 -9.20 -1.83
C ARG A 159 -24.81 -8.56 -2.84
N GLN A 160 -25.25 -7.32 -2.58
CA GLN A 160 -26.21 -6.64 -3.45
C GLN A 160 -25.66 -6.46 -4.87
N ALA A 161 -24.44 -5.98 -5.01
CA ALA A 161 -23.79 -5.78 -6.31
C ALA A 161 -23.59 -7.10 -7.06
N ARG A 162 -23.15 -8.17 -6.34
CA ARG A 162 -23.03 -9.52 -6.94
C ARG A 162 -24.38 -10.06 -7.44
N GLU A 163 -25.43 -9.96 -6.65
CA GLU A 163 -26.77 -10.42 -7.04
C GLU A 163 -27.32 -9.63 -8.24
N GLU A 164 -27.06 -8.33 -8.29
CA GLU A 164 -27.48 -7.47 -9.41
C GLU A 164 -26.74 -7.86 -10.70
N GLU A 165 -25.40 -7.98 -10.65
CA GLU A 165 -24.58 -8.36 -11.79
C GLU A 165 -24.95 -9.75 -12.33
N LEU A 166 -25.14 -10.74 -11.44
CA LEU A 166 -25.55 -12.09 -11.83
C LEU A 166 -26.96 -12.11 -12.44
N ARG A 167 -27.89 -11.32 -11.92
CA ARG A 167 -29.24 -11.21 -12.45
C ARG A 167 -29.24 -10.52 -13.82
N GLU A 168 -28.45 -9.47 -13.98
CA GLU A 168 -28.39 -8.72 -15.23
C GLU A 168 -27.68 -9.49 -16.34
N LYS A 169 -26.50 -10.04 -16.05
CA LYS A 169 -25.65 -10.68 -17.06
C LYS A 169 -25.99 -12.12 -17.31
N PHE A 170 -26.37 -12.88 -16.27
CA PHE A 170 -26.52 -14.33 -16.35
C PHE A 170 -27.96 -14.81 -16.08
N LYS A 171 -28.88 -13.91 -15.66
CA LYS A 171 -30.31 -14.16 -15.44
C LYS A 171 -30.63 -15.21 -14.37
N PHE A 172 -29.78 -15.32 -13.32
CA PHE A 172 -30.07 -16.16 -12.16
C PHE A 172 -29.75 -15.46 -10.83
N THR A 173 -30.27 -15.99 -9.74
CA THR A 173 -29.96 -15.58 -8.36
C THR A 173 -29.06 -16.64 -7.72
N CYS A 174 -27.92 -16.21 -7.17
CA CYS A 174 -26.97 -17.10 -6.54
C CYS A 174 -27.45 -17.55 -5.15
N SER A 175 -27.30 -18.85 -4.86
CA SER A 175 -27.61 -19.46 -3.56
C SER A 175 -26.38 -20.14 -2.93
N CYS A 176 -25.16 -19.70 -3.27
CA CYS A 176 -23.93 -20.21 -2.65
C CYS A 176 -23.84 -19.88 -1.15
N GLN A 177 -22.89 -20.48 -0.45
CA GLN A 177 -22.73 -20.30 0.99
C GLN A 177 -22.56 -18.82 1.35
N LEU A 178 -21.75 -18.06 0.60
CA LEU A 178 -21.54 -16.62 0.84
C LEU A 178 -22.83 -15.79 0.66
N CYS A 179 -23.63 -16.11 -0.35
CA CYS A 179 -24.92 -15.43 -0.59
C CYS A 179 -26.03 -15.87 0.37
N SER A 180 -25.85 -17.00 1.06
CA SER A 180 -26.81 -17.55 2.03
C SER A 180 -26.45 -17.26 3.49
N LEU A 181 -25.44 -16.43 3.75
CA LEU A 181 -25.02 -16.04 5.10
C LEU A 181 -26.19 -15.37 5.86
N PRO A 182 -26.30 -15.62 7.18
CA PRO A 182 -27.21 -14.88 8.05
C PRO A 182 -26.95 -13.37 7.98
N PRO A 183 -27.96 -12.51 8.25
CA PRO A 183 -27.85 -11.06 8.04
C PRO A 183 -26.65 -10.40 8.72
N ASP A 184 -26.30 -10.80 9.94
CA ASP A 184 -25.17 -10.22 10.68
C ASP A 184 -23.82 -10.57 10.03
N GLN A 185 -23.63 -11.86 9.68
CA GLN A 185 -22.44 -12.33 9.00
C GLN A 185 -22.33 -11.78 7.57
N SER A 186 -23.48 -11.60 6.89
CA SER A 186 -23.54 -10.96 5.57
C SER A 186 -23.04 -9.51 5.65
N ARG A 187 -23.51 -8.73 6.64
CA ARG A 187 -23.06 -7.34 6.82
C ARG A 187 -21.56 -7.24 7.09
N GLU A 188 -21.01 -8.11 7.92
CA GLU A 188 -19.57 -8.14 8.18
C GLU A 188 -18.78 -8.49 6.91
N SER A 189 -19.23 -9.50 6.18
CA SER A 189 -18.62 -9.91 4.91
C SER A 189 -18.70 -8.80 3.86
N ASP A 190 -19.87 -8.16 3.72
CA ASP A 190 -20.10 -7.09 2.76
C ASP A 190 -19.22 -5.87 3.05
N SER A 191 -19.08 -5.48 4.34
CA SER A 191 -18.18 -4.40 4.73
C SER A 191 -16.71 -4.66 4.35
N LYS A 192 -16.25 -5.92 4.51
CA LYS A 192 -14.89 -6.31 4.08
C LYS A 192 -14.73 -6.26 2.56
N LEU A 193 -15.72 -6.73 1.82
CA LEU A 193 -15.70 -6.74 0.35
C LEU A 193 -15.79 -5.32 -0.23
N ASP A 194 -16.60 -4.44 0.36
CA ASP A 194 -16.67 -3.02 -0.01
C ASP A 194 -15.31 -2.35 0.18
N ARG A 195 -14.65 -2.62 1.31
CA ARG A 195 -13.31 -2.07 1.57
C ARG A 195 -12.25 -2.59 0.60
N ILE A 196 -12.29 -3.88 0.25
CA ILE A 196 -11.42 -4.45 -0.79
C ILE A 196 -11.65 -3.75 -2.14
N HIS A 197 -12.91 -3.54 -2.50
CA HIS A 197 -13.27 -2.85 -3.76
C HIS A 197 -12.80 -1.40 -3.78
N GLU A 198 -12.94 -0.66 -2.68
CA GLU A 198 -12.39 0.70 -2.54
C GLU A 198 -10.88 0.72 -2.75
N ILE A 199 -10.16 -0.23 -2.15
CA ILE A 199 -8.71 -0.37 -2.32
C ILE A 199 -8.35 -0.67 -3.77
N ASP A 200 -9.04 -1.60 -4.44
CA ASP A 200 -8.87 -1.88 -5.86
C ASP A 200 -9.01 -0.60 -6.70
N CYS A 201 -10.05 0.19 -6.43
CA CYS A 201 -10.27 1.48 -7.11
C CYS A 201 -9.14 2.50 -6.85
N ILE A 202 -8.57 2.53 -5.65
CA ILE A 202 -7.43 3.40 -5.33
C ILE A 202 -6.19 2.98 -6.12
N ILE A 203 -5.90 1.68 -6.18
CA ILE A 203 -4.75 1.13 -6.91
C ILE A 203 -4.90 1.38 -8.41
N GLU A 204 -6.06 1.10 -8.98
CA GLU A 204 -6.34 1.31 -10.40
C GLU A 204 -6.22 2.79 -10.82
N ARG A 205 -6.81 3.71 -10.04
CA ARG A 205 -6.72 5.16 -10.30
C ARG A 205 -5.29 5.68 -10.19
N GLY A 206 -4.52 5.15 -9.24
CA GLY A 206 -3.11 5.49 -9.07
C GLY A 206 -2.28 5.08 -10.27
N GLY A 207 -2.53 3.91 -10.82
CA GLY A 207 -1.79 3.35 -11.94
C GLY A 207 -0.28 3.40 -11.73
N VAL A 208 0.49 3.42 -12.80
CA VAL A 208 1.97 3.49 -12.73
C VAL A 208 2.46 4.76 -12.03
N SER A 209 1.77 5.88 -12.22
CA SER A 209 2.12 7.15 -11.57
C SER A 209 2.01 7.03 -10.04
N GLY A 210 0.95 6.41 -9.53
CA GLY A 210 0.75 6.20 -8.10
C GLY A 210 1.83 5.34 -7.44
N LEU A 211 2.37 4.34 -8.18
CA LEU A 211 3.46 3.49 -7.68
C LEU A 211 4.70 4.30 -7.29
N VAL A 212 4.97 5.41 -8.00
CA VAL A 212 6.15 6.25 -7.79
C VAL A 212 5.83 7.48 -6.93
N SER A 213 4.67 8.11 -7.12
CA SER A 213 4.30 9.33 -6.40
C SER A 213 3.94 9.04 -4.94
N SER A 214 3.10 8.02 -4.69
CA SER A 214 2.56 7.71 -3.36
C SER A 214 2.80 6.25 -2.93
N PRO A 215 4.06 5.74 -2.99
CA PRO A 215 4.34 4.32 -2.81
C PRO A 215 3.95 3.78 -1.42
N ARG A 216 4.04 4.61 -0.37
CA ARG A 216 3.66 4.20 0.99
C ARG A 216 2.15 4.00 1.12
N LYS A 217 1.35 4.92 0.57
CA LYS A 217 -0.12 4.80 0.54
C LYS A 217 -0.51 3.54 -0.22
N MET A 218 0.04 3.35 -1.42
CA MET A 218 -0.24 2.17 -2.23
C MET A 218 0.12 0.87 -1.49
N LEU A 219 1.31 0.79 -0.89
CA LEU A 219 1.73 -0.40 -0.14
C LEU A 219 0.87 -0.63 1.11
N SER A 220 0.46 0.43 1.82
CA SER A 220 -0.43 0.33 2.97
C SER A 220 -1.84 -0.15 2.57
N CYS A 221 -2.36 0.29 1.42
CA CYS A 221 -3.63 -0.19 0.88
C CYS A 221 -3.55 -1.69 0.54
N VAL A 222 -2.46 -2.13 -0.12
CA VAL A 222 -2.26 -3.55 -0.43
C VAL A 222 -2.08 -4.39 0.85
N ASP A 223 -1.39 -3.87 1.86
CA ASP A 223 -1.24 -4.53 3.15
C ASP A 223 -2.61 -4.73 3.85
N GLU A 224 -3.43 -3.67 3.88
CA GLU A 224 -4.81 -3.76 4.39
C GLU A 224 -5.64 -4.79 3.61
N GLN A 225 -5.52 -4.79 2.28
CA GLN A 225 -6.20 -5.75 1.42
C GLN A 225 -5.80 -7.20 1.73
N VAL A 226 -4.51 -7.46 1.96
CA VAL A 226 -4.00 -8.79 2.36
C VAL A 226 -4.58 -9.22 3.72
N GLN A 227 -4.73 -8.30 4.66
CA GLN A 227 -5.35 -8.59 5.97
C GLN A 227 -6.85 -8.88 5.85
N LEU A 228 -7.55 -8.21 4.92
CA LEU A 228 -8.97 -8.43 4.65
C LEU A 228 -9.23 -9.76 3.93
N TYR A 229 -8.33 -10.20 3.05
CA TYR A 229 -8.33 -11.54 2.48
C TYR A 229 -7.91 -12.55 3.57
N SER A 230 -8.81 -12.86 4.49
CA SER A 230 -8.54 -13.83 5.55
C SER A 230 -8.06 -15.17 4.98
N THR A 231 -7.48 -16.00 5.84
CA THR A 231 -6.95 -17.35 5.57
C THR A 231 -7.89 -18.28 4.77
N ALA A 232 -9.17 -17.90 4.62
CA ALA A 232 -10.17 -18.64 3.84
C ALA A 232 -10.22 -18.25 2.35
N ASN A 233 -9.64 -17.11 1.92
CA ASN A 233 -9.68 -16.63 0.54
C ASN A 233 -8.30 -16.21 0.04
N GLU A 234 -7.39 -17.18 -0.11
CA GLU A 234 -6.05 -16.94 -0.64
C GLU A 234 -6.04 -16.49 -2.12
N VAL A 235 -7.15 -16.63 -2.85
CA VAL A 235 -7.24 -16.21 -4.27
C VAL A 235 -7.06 -14.69 -4.41
N GLY A 236 -7.53 -13.90 -3.45
CA GLY A 236 -7.29 -12.47 -3.43
C GLY A 236 -5.79 -12.11 -3.36
N LEU A 237 -4.99 -12.93 -2.69
CA LEU A 237 -3.54 -12.73 -2.57
C LEU A 237 -2.81 -12.86 -3.91
N VAL A 238 -3.40 -13.56 -4.88
CA VAL A 238 -2.88 -13.71 -6.26
C VAL A 238 -2.74 -12.35 -6.96
N ARG A 239 -3.55 -11.35 -6.58
CA ARG A 239 -3.46 -9.96 -7.07
C ARG A 239 -2.62 -9.08 -6.13
N ALA A 240 -2.84 -9.18 -4.83
CA ALA A 240 -2.24 -8.28 -3.85
C ALA A 240 -0.70 -8.37 -3.80
N TYR A 241 -0.11 -9.55 -3.83
CA TYR A 241 1.36 -9.65 -3.79
C TYR A 241 2.06 -9.18 -5.07
N PRO A 242 1.55 -9.42 -6.31
CA PRO A 242 2.06 -8.75 -7.50
C PRO A 242 2.02 -7.23 -7.42
N ASP A 243 0.94 -6.65 -6.88
CA ASP A 243 0.83 -5.20 -6.70
C ASP A 243 1.89 -4.68 -5.71
N ALA A 244 2.05 -5.36 -4.57
CA ALA A 244 3.11 -5.03 -3.61
C ALA A 244 4.52 -5.14 -4.21
N PHE A 245 4.76 -6.17 -5.05
CA PHE A 245 6.01 -6.32 -5.80
C PHE A 245 6.24 -5.12 -6.73
N GLN A 246 5.22 -4.73 -7.52
CA GLN A 246 5.34 -3.60 -8.45
C GLN A 246 5.62 -2.28 -7.73
N ILE A 247 4.98 -2.04 -6.59
CA ILE A 247 5.24 -0.86 -5.75
C ILE A 247 6.69 -0.86 -5.26
N ALA A 248 7.18 -1.99 -4.75
CA ALA A 248 8.54 -2.10 -4.24
C ALA A 248 9.59 -1.89 -5.33
N ILE A 249 9.46 -2.60 -6.46
CA ILE A 249 10.45 -2.55 -7.55
C ILE A 249 10.48 -1.19 -8.25
N ALA A 250 9.33 -0.52 -8.43
CA ALA A 250 9.26 0.81 -8.99
C ALA A 250 10.02 1.86 -8.16
N ASN A 251 10.20 1.59 -6.86
CA ASN A 251 10.93 2.46 -5.94
C ASN A 251 12.34 1.97 -5.59
N GLY A 252 12.85 0.95 -6.27
CA GLY A 252 14.20 0.42 -6.11
C GLY A 252 14.41 -0.44 -4.85
N ASP A 253 13.34 -0.90 -4.19
CA ASP A 253 13.40 -1.75 -3.00
C ASP A 253 13.59 -3.23 -3.39
N LEU A 254 14.83 -3.61 -3.70
CA LEU A 254 15.16 -4.97 -4.17
C LEU A 254 14.90 -6.03 -3.10
N ALA A 255 15.16 -5.72 -1.84
CA ALA A 255 14.94 -6.65 -0.73
C ALA A 255 13.46 -7.06 -0.61
N ARG A 256 12.54 -6.09 -0.60
CA ARG A 256 11.11 -6.35 -0.53
C ARG A 256 10.56 -6.92 -1.83
N SER A 257 11.03 -6.44 -2.99
CA SER A 257 10.62 -6.97 -4.29
C SER A 257 10.90 -8.46 -4.39
N ARG A 258 12.09 -8.92 -4.01
CA ARG A 258 12.42 -10.35 -3.97
C ARG A 258 11.45 -11.11 -3.05
N THR A 259 11.24 -10.61 -1.84
CA THR A 259 10.37 -11.28 -0.86
C THR A 259 8.92 -11.38 -1.35
N PHE A 260 8.38 -10.33 -1.98
CA PHE A 260 7.05 -10.39 -2.57
C PHE A 260 6.99 -11.35 -3.76
N ALA A 261 7.98 -11.34 -4.65
CA ALA A 261 8.04 -12.30 -5.76
C ALA A 261 8.09 -13.76 -5.25
N GLU A 262 8.85 -14.05 -4.19
CA GLU A 262 8.89 -15.36 -3.54
C GLU A 262 7.52 -15.78 -2.98
N ARG A 263 6.66 -14.84 -2.54
CA ARG A 263 5.28 -15.11 -2.10
C ARG A 263 4.30 -15.34 -3.24
N VAL A 264 4.52 -14.71 -4.39
CA VAL A 264 3.68 -14.91 -5.59
C VAL A 264 3.85 -16.33 -6.15
N VAL A 265 5.07 -16.87 -6.17
CA VAL A 265 5.36 -18.17 -6.80
C VAL A 265 4.47 -19.31 -6.31
N PRO A 266 4.33 -19.59 -5.00
CA PRO A 266 3.47 -20.69 -4.53
C PRO A 266 2.00 -20.47 -4.86
N LEU A 267 1.51 -19.24 -4.83
CA LEU A 267 0.13 -18.91 -5.19
C LEU A 267 -0.13 -19.16 -6.69
N TYR A 268 0.81 -18.78 -7.55
CA TYR A 268 0.70 -19.03 -8.99
C TYR A 268 0.83 -20.52 -9.32
N LEU A 269 1.74 -21.25 -8.66
CA LEU A 269 1.81 -22.70 -8.80
C LEU A 269 0.47 -23.37 -8.48
N MET A 270 -0.21 -22.91 -7.43
CA MET A 270 -1.50 -23.41 -6.98
C MET A 270 -2.64 -23.05 -7.96
N THR A 271 -2.68 -21.81 -8.46
CA THR A 271 -3.85 -21.28 -9.17
C THR A 271 -3.77 -21.41 -10.68
N ILE A 272 -2.56 -21.35 -11.27
CA ILE A 272 -2.35 -21.34 -12.72
C ILE A 272 -1.45 -22.47 -13.24
N GLY A 273 -0.74 -23.17 -12.31
CA GLY A 273 0.09 -24.33 -12.63
C GLY A 273 1.50 -23.99 -13.11
N SER A 274 2.42 -24.95 -12.93
CA SER A 274 3.87 -24.77 -13.15
C SER A 274 4.29 -24.48 -14.60
N ASP A 275 3.45 -24.77 -15.57
CA ASP A 275 3.69 -24.57 -17.00
C ASP A 275 3.14 -23.25 -17.54
N ASN A 276 2.54 -22.42 -16.66
CA ASN A 276 2.11 -21.08 -17.03
C ASN A 276 3.34 -20.13 -17.08
N PRO A 277 3.48 -19.28 -18.12
CA PRO A 277 4.63 -18.38 -18.27
C PRO A 277 4.81 -17.44 -17.09
N ASN A 278 3.73 -17.01 -16.43
CA ASN A 278 3.79 -16.11 -15.28
C ASN A 278 4.52 -16.72 -14.08
N VAL A 279 4.44 -18.05 -13.90
CA VAL A 279 5.20 -18.75 -12.84
C VAL A 279 6.69 -18.62 -13.09
N ALA A 280 7.16 -18.92 -14.31
CA ALA A 280 8.56 -18.80 -14.68
C ALA A 280 9.06 -17.34 -14.57
N GLN A 281 8.21 -16.38 -14.93
CA GLN A 281 8.52 -14.95 -14.79
C GLN A 281 8.76 -14.58 -13.32
N TYR A 282 7.84 -14.92 -12.40
CA TYR A 282 8.02 -14.58 -10.99
C TYR A 282 9.13 -15.38 -10.31
N GLN A 283 9.42 -16.61 -10.74
CA GLN A 283 10.61 -17.34 -10.31
C GLN A 283 11.90 -16.62 -10.69
N LYS A 284 11.97 -16.03 -11.90
CA LYS A 284 13.09 -15.20 -12.33
C LYS A 284 13.17 -13.89 -11.53
N LEU A 285 12.04 -13.22 -11.32
CA LEU A 285 11.97 -11.99 -10.53
C LEU A 285 12.33 -12.20 -9.05
N ALA A 286 12.06 -13.38 -8.49
CA ALA A 286 12.52 -13.76 -7.15
C ALA A 286 14.04 -13.95 -7.08
N GLN A 287 14.70 -14.32 -8.19
CA GLN A 287 16.15 -14.41 -8.26
C GLN A 287 16.81 -13.05 -8.53
N ASP A 288 16.25 -12.31 -9.49
CA ASP A 288 16.75 -11.01 -9.92
C ASP A 288 15.60 -10.05 -10.24
N PRO A 289 15.12 -9.27 -9.24
CA PRO A 289 14.06 -8.30 -9.42
C PRO A 289 14.42 -7.19 -10.43
N THR A 290 15.71 -6.90 -10.65
CA THR A 290 16.15 -5.82 -11.55
C THR A 290 15.75 -6.01 -13.01
N THR A 291 15.33 -7.22 -13.37
CA THR A 291 14.86 -7.57 -14.73
C THR A 291 13.42 -7.10 -15.03
N HIS A 292 12.72 -6.52 -14.06
CA HIS A 292 11.36 -5.97 -14.25
C HIS A 292 11.40 -4.57 -14.87
N ASP A 293 10.46 -4.26 -15.77
CA ASP A 293 10.40 -3.01 -16.52
C ASP A 293 10.26 -1.76 -15.63
N TYR A 294 9.70 -1.90 -14.43
CA TYR A 294 9.54 -0.79 -13.49
C TYR A 294 10.80 -0.51 -12.64
N TYR A 295 11.84 -1.34 -12.73
CA TYR A 295 13.08 -1.08 -12.01
C TYR A 295 13.74 0.21 -12.50
N GLY A 296 14.12 1.07 -11.56
CA GLY A 296 14.79 2.33 -11.86
C GLY A 296 13.85 3.53 -12.12
N MET A 297 12.53 3.36 -12.03
CA MET A 297 11.58 4.49 -12.13
C MET A 297 11.75 5.49 -10.98
N SER A 298 12.12 5.01 -9.79
CA SER A 298 12.39 5.80 -8.60
C SER A 298 13.46 5.12 -7.73
N THR A 299 14.18 5.91 -6.95
CA THR A 299 15.17 5.39 -5.96
C THR A 299 14.75 5.69 -4.53
N LYS A 300 13.50 6.09 -4.29
CA LYS A 300 12.98 6.48 -2.96
C LYS A 300 13.19 5.43 -1.87
N TRP A 301 13.16 4.16 -2.23
CA TRP A 301 13.30 3.03 -1.30
C TRP A 301 14.48 2.13 -1.62
N LYS A 302 15.48 2.67 -2.30
CA LYS A 302 16.63 1.89 -2.77
C LYS A 302 17.23 1.02 -1.68
N THR A 303 17.22 -0.29 -1.92
CA THR A 303 17.88 -1.33 -1.10
C THR A 303 18.64 -2.30 -1.99
N THR A 304 19.42 -3.17 -1.38
CA THR A 304 20.08 -4.31 -2.02
C THR A 304 19.40 -5.61 -1.57
N LEU A 305 19.74 -6.72 -2.17
CA LEU A 305 19.22 -8.04 -1.75
C LEU A 305 19.75 -8.45 -0.37
N ASP A 306 20.92 -7.93 0.04
CA ASP A 306 21.52 -8.19 1.34
C ASP A 306 20.80 -7.47 2.49
N ASP A 307 19.94 -6.51 2.16
CA ASP A 307 19.11 -5.77 3.15
C ASP A 307 17.87 -6.57 3.62
N ILE A 308 17.70 -7.82 3.16
CA ILE A 308 16.65 -8.71 3.70
C ILE A 308 17.04 -9.11 5.13
N PRO A 309 16.22 -8.73 6.15
CA PRO A 309 16.54 -9.02 7.54
C PRO A 309 16.63 -10.53 7.80
N GLN A 310 17.60 -10.93 8.59
CA GLN A 310 17.77 -12.30 9.05
C GLN A 310 17.45 -12.41 10.54
N GLY A 311 16.80 -13.49 10.94
CA GLY A 311 16.56 -13.79 12.37
C GLY A 311 15.47 -12.94 13.04
N LEU A 312 14.61 -12.25 12.28
CA LEU A 312 13.44 -11.58 12.82
C LEU A 312 12.35 -12.61 13.17
N GLU A 313 11.59 -12.34 14.22
CA GLU A 313 10.34 -13.06 14.48
C GLU A 313 9.33 -12.82 13.34
N PRO A 314 8.40 -13.76 13.09
CA PRO A 314 7.46 -13.66 11.94
C PRO A 314 6.70 -12.32 11.88
N GLU A 315 6.22 -11.81 13.00
CA GLU A 315 5.52 -10.53 13.08
C GLU A 315 6.43 -9.34 12.77
N GLU A 316 7.65 -9.36 13.27
CA GLU A 316 8.64 -8.32 12.98
C GLU A 316 9.04 -8.32 11.50
N PHE A 317 9.13 -9.52 10.90
CA PHE A 317 9.38 -9.65 9.46
C PHE A 317 8.23 -9.09 8.62
N GLU A 318 6.96 -9.39 8.98
CA GLU A 318 5.80 -8.78 8.32
C GLU A 318 5.80 -7.26 8.48
N ASN A 319 6.09 -6.76 9.67
CA ASN A 319 6.19 -5.32 9.93
C ASN A 319 7.27 -4.67 9.05
N TRP A 320 8.43 -5.32 8.90
CA TRP A 320 9.47 -4.87 7.97
C TRP A 320 8.99 -4.92 6.53
N LEU A 321 8.40 -6.04 6.08
CA LEU A 321 7.98 -6.25 4.70
C LEU A 321 6.99 -5.21 4.23
N TRP A 322 5.96 -4.95 5.03
CA TRP A 322 4.89 -3.99 4.73
C TRP A 322 5.20 -2.55 5.16
N LYS A 323 6.41 -2.31 5.65
CA LYS A 323 6.79 -1.01 6.23
C LYS A 323 5.83 -0.56 7.35
N ARG A 324 5.26 -1.51 8.11
CA ARG A 324 4.33 -1.28 9.23
C ARG A 324 4.99 -0.68 10.47
N ASN A 325 6.32 -0.67 10.57
CA ASN A 325 7.11 -0.25 11.73
C ASN A 325 6.84 1.20 12.19
N ARG A 326 5.58 1.56 12.14
CA ARG A 326 5.03 2.82 12.64
C ARG A 326 4.55 2.76 14.08
N GLU A 327 4.17 1.58 14.62
CA GLU A 327 3.68 1.52 16.01
C GLU A 327 4.79 1.67 17.03
N THR A 328 5.96 1.06 16.81
CA THR A 328 7.16 1.35 17.61
C THR A 328 7.69 2.77 17.38
N ALA A 329 7.63 3.27 16.14
CA ALA A 329 7.92 4.66 15.82
C ALA A 329 6.81 5.61 16.30
N ARG A 330 5.53 5.16 16.34
CA ARG A 330 4.40 5.94 16.87
C ARG A 330 4.45 6.03 18.39
N ALA A 331 4.75 4.94 19.08
CA ALA A 331 5.01 4.95 20.53
C ALA A 331 6.28 5.75 20.90
N GLN A 332 7.26 5.87 19.99
CA GLN A 332 8.45 6.70 20.16
C GLN A 332 8.27 8.15 19.66
N ARG A 333 7.21 8.48 18.90
CA ARG A 333 6.96 9.80 18.28
C ARG A 333 5.98 10.69 19.04
N GLN A 334 5.63 10.36 20.26
CA GLN A 334 4.93 11.30 21.15
C GLN A 334 5.78 12.54 21.52
N ASP A 335 7.06 12.50 21.15
CA ASP A 335 8.04 13.53 21.45
C ASP A 335 8.51 14.24 20.17
N LEU A 336 9.09 15.42 20.31
CA LEU A 336 9.68 16.23 19.25
C LEU A 336 10.71 15.42 18.44
N THR A 337 10.48 15.27 17.14
CA THR A 337 11.34 14.49 16.24
C THR A 337 12.04 15.38 15.23
N PHE A 338 13.32 15.15 15.00
CA PHE A 338 14.11 15.83 13.96
C PHE A 338 13.98 15.05 12.65
N LEU A 339 13.05 15.51 11.79
CA LEU A 339 12.79 14.87 10.50
C LEU A 339 13.87 15.23 9.48
N SER A 340 14.22 14.30 8.60
CA SER A 340 14.94 14.60 7.36
C SER A 340 14.00 15.13 6.28
N PHE A 341 14.55 15.76 5.23
CA PHE A 341 13.76 16.29 4.13
C PHE A 341 12.91 15.23 3.43
N ASP A 342 13.46 14.02 3.28
CA ASP A 342 12.76 12.88 2.65
C ASP A 342 11.59 12.35 3.48
N GLU A 343 11.57 12.64 4.80
CA GLU A 343 10.48 12.25 5.71
C GLU A 343 9.34 13.28 5.75
N LEU A 344 9.51 14.44 5.13
CA LEU A 344 8.46 15.46 5.05
C LEU A 344 7.39 15.07 4.04
N PRO A 345 6.11 15.44 4.28
CA PRO A 345 5.07 15.25 3.29
C PRO A 345 5.34 16.03 2.00
N ASN A 346 4.89 15.48 0.88
CA ASN A 346 4.96 16.13 -0.43
C ASN A 346 3.65 16.89 -0.69
N GLU A 347 3.71 18.05 -1.32
CA GLU A 347 2.53 18.88 -1.60
C GLU A 347 1.52 18.24 -2.59
N PHE A 348 1.99 17.30 -3.45
CA PHE A 348 1.15 16.63 -4.43
C PHE A 348 0.70 15.23 -4.02
N ASP A 349 1.19 14.74 -2.88
CA ASP A 349 0.92 13.38 -2.42
C ASP A 349 0.10 13.42 -1.13
N PHE A 350 -1.01 12.68 -1.11
CA PHE A 350 -1.69 12.41 0.15
C PHE A 350 -0.83 11.45 0.98
N GLU A 351 -0.26 11.95 2.07
CA GLU A 351 0.47 11.14 3.04
C GLU A 351 -0.38 10.89 4.29
N PRO A 352 -0.96 9.67 4.45
CA PRO A 352 -1.87 9.36 5.54
C PRO A 352 -1.22 9.41 6.93
N GLU A 353 0.08 9.62 7.02
CA GLU A 353 0.78 9.88 8.27
C GLU A 353 0.55 11.30 8.79
N TYR A 354 0.33 12.25 7.89
CA TYR A 354 0.22 13.67 8.18
C TYR A 354 -1.20 14.20 8.02
N PHE A 355 -2.01 13.58 7.16
CA PHE A 355 -3.32 14.09 6.77
C PHE A 355 -4.41 13.02 6.90
N GLU A 356 -5.60 13.43 7.31
CA GLU A 356 -6.82 12.63 7.22
C GLU A 356 -7.43 12.72 5.82
N ASP A 357 -8.01 11.60 5.37
CA ASP A 357 -8.79 11.53 4.12
C ASP A 357 -10.20 12.09 4.40
N CYS A 358 -10.42 13.37 4.10
CA CYS A 358 -11.74 13.97 4.17
C CYS A 358 -12.38 13.94 2.79
N GLU A 359 -13.61 13.41 2.68
CA GLU A 359 -14.39 13.32 1.44
C GLU A 359 -14.66 14.66 0.75
N VAL A 360 -14.33 15.78 1.37
CA VAL A 360 -14.60 17.14 0.89
C VAL A 360 -13.30 17.93 0.77
N THR A 361 -12.73 17.91 -0.42
CA THR A 361 -11.78 18.89 -1.04
C THR A 361 -10.53 19.38 -0.31
N HIS A 362 -10.30 19.10 0.97
CA HIS A 362 -9.07 19.52 1.68
C HIS A 362 -8.68 18.48 2.72
N SER A 363 -7.54 17.80 2.50
CA SER A 363 -6.93 16.94 3.51
C SER A 363 -6.57 17.77 4.75
N GLN A 364 -7.14 17.41 5.91
CA GLN A 364 -6.79 18.05 7.17
C GLN A 364 -5.61 17.35 7.84
N PRO A 365 -4.66 18.08 8.44
CA PRO A 365 -3.63 17.47 9.25
C PRO A 365 -4.24 16.63 10.38
N GLN A 366 -3.71 15.44 10.63
CA GLN A 366 -4.10 14.61 11.78
C GLN A 366 -3.07 14.63 12.90
N ARG A 367 -1.94 15.30 12.70
CA ARG A 367 -0.85 15.47 13.66
C ARG A 367 -0.09 16.74 13.42
N HIS A 368 0.71 17.16 14.41
CA HIS A 368 1.71 18.21 14.22
C HIS A 368 3.03 17.65 13.73
N TRP A 369 3.79 18.43 12.94
CA TRP A 369 5.18 18.14 12.59
C TRP A 369 5.97 19.42 12.39
N CYS A 370 7.29 19.31 12.48
CA CYS A 370 8.20 20.38 12.15
C CYS A 370 9.49 19.85 11.53
N PHE A 371 10.14 20.70 10.76
CA PHE A 371 11.42 20.43 10.12
C PHE A 371 12.51 21.28 10.71
N PHE A 372 13.61 20.64 11.08
CA PHE A 372 14.80 21.29 11.63
C PHE A 372 15.91 21.24 10.61
N ALA A 373 16.48 22.39 10.25
CA ALA A 373 17.61 22.43 9.33
C ALA A 373 18.55 23.59 9.65
N GLU A 374 19.87 23.32 9.54
CA GLU A 374 20.91 24.32 9.77
C GLU A 374 21.07 25.23 8.55
N ILE A 375 21.10 26.54 8.75
CA ILE A 375 21.33 27.53 7.69
C ILE A 375 22.79 27.43 7.23
N VAL A 376 23.01 27.08 5.98
CA VAL A 376 24.38 26.97 5.38
C VAL A 376 24.71 28.15 4.46
N GLU A 377 23.69 28.75 3.83
CA GLU A 377 23.85 29.90 2.95
C GLU A 377 22.58 30.77 3.00
N VAL A 378 22.75 32.09 2.83
CA VAL A 378 21.67 33.08 2.81
C VAL A 378 21.84 33.97 1.59
N GLY A 379 20.80 34.08 0.79
CA GLY A 379 20.76 34.92 -0.40
C GLY A 379 19.50 35.79 -0.45
N TRP A 380 19.64 36.99 -1.03
CA TRP A 380 18.55 37.90 -1.34
C TRP A 380 18.59 38.26 -2.82
N PHE A 381 17.59 37.85 -3.59
CA PHE A 381 17.46 38.29 -4.99
C PHE A 381 16.12 39.03 -5.19
N VAL A 382 15.02 38.34 -5.27
CA VAL A 382 13.65 38.90 -5.30
C VAL A 382 12.98 38.70 -3.95
N ARG A 383 13.44 37.70 -3.22
CA ARG A 383 12.98 37.26 -1.89
C ARG A 383 14.14 36.66 -1.12
N LEU A 384 13.93 36.45 0.18
CA LEU A 384 14.87 35.69 0.97
C LEU A 384 14.91 34.26 0.48
N GLN A 385 16.10 33.75 0.24
CA GLN A 385 16.39 32.35 -0.03
C GLN A 385 17.46 31.88 0.94
N MET A 386 17.30 30.70 1.49
CA MET A 386 18.31 30.05 2.31
C MET A 386 18.61 28.68 1.74
N MET A 387 19.86 28.27 1.78
CA MET A 387 20.19 26.86 1.69
C MET A 387 20.30 26.34 3.11
N VAL A 388 19.53 25.30 3.42
CA VAL A 388 19.50 24.69 4.74
C VAL A 388 19.91 23.24 4.67
N ARG A 389 20.58 22.73 5.69
CA ARG A 389 21.05 21.34 5.78
C ARG A 389 20.26 20.60 6.84
N ASP A 390 19.67 19.47 6.44
CA ASP A 390 18.91 18.63 7.35
C ASP A 390 19.80 17.71 8.19
N ILE A 391 19.17 16.87 9.01
CA ILE A 391 19.86 15.90 9.91
C ILE A 391 20.65 14.83 9.17
N ARG A 392 20.28 14.51 7.92
CA ARG A 392 21.01 13.53 7.07
C ARG A 392 22.10 14.19 6.22
N GLY A 393 22.27 15.52 6.34
CA GLY A 393 23.27 16.27 5.61
C GLY A 393 22.82 16.73 4.21
N ALA A 394 21.58 16.48 3.82
CA ALA A 394 21.02 16.98 2.57
C ALA A 394 20.89 18.50 2.61
N THR A 395 21.30 19.16 1.52
CA THR A 395 21.19 20.64 1.39
C THR A 395 19.96 20.97 0.54
N ILE A 396 19.06 21.78 1.11
CA ILE A 396 17.70 21.99 0.59
C ILE A 396 17.47 23.50 0.42
N PRO A 397 16.90 23.94 -0.71
CA PRO A 397 16.47 25.34 -0.88
C PRO A 397 15.21 25.62 -0.05
N LEU A 398 15.25 26.68 0.74
CA LEU A 398 14.13 27.27 1.49
C LEU A 398 13.80 28.65 0.90
N SER A 399 12.65 28.77 0.24
CA SER A 399 12.19 29.97 -0.46
C SER A 399 11.03 30.63 0.24
N PHE A 400 11.12 31.94 0.48
CA PHE A 400 10.11 32.72 1.20
C PHE A 400 9.09 33.33 0.23
N HIS A 401 7.89 32.76 0.19
CA HIS A 401 6.74 33.23 -0.58
C HIS A 401 5.73 33.99 0.31
N THR A 402 6.21 34.56 1.40
CA THR A 402 5.45 35.40 2.32
C THR A 402 5.15 36.77 1.73
N ASN A 403 4.19 37.52 2.32
CA ASN A 403 3.79 38.85 1.83
C ASN A 403 4.96 39.87 1.77
N ARG A 404 5.90 39.81 2.71
CA ARG A 404 7.09 40.67 2.77
C ARG A 404 8.35 39.96 2.28
N LYS A 405 8.20 38.80 1.62
CA LYS A 405 9.28 38.03 0.96
C LYS A 405 10.44 37.69 1.92
N GLY A 406 10.15 37.44 3.19
CA GLY A 406 11.11 37.08 4.24
C GLY A 406 11.66 38.27 5.04
N GLN A 407 11.24 39.55 4.75
CA GLN A 407 11.66 40.74 5.50
C GLN A 407 11.00 40.83 6.87
N GLU A 408 9.99 40.04 7.15
CA GLU A 408 9.31 39.96 8.44
C GLU A 408 10.11 39.22 9.51
N LEU A 409 11.14 38.48 9.12
CA LEU A 409 12.01 37.80 10.07
C LEU A 409 13.05 38.75 10.70
N ASP A 410 13.46 38.42 11.92
CA ASP A 410 14.56 39.09 12.59
C ASP A 410 15.89 38.78 11.84
N GLN A 411 16.37 39.79 11.10
CA GLN A 411 17.58 39.68 10.28
C GLN A 411 18.82 39.30 11.09
N SER A 412 18.86 39.66 12.38
CA SER A 412 19.97 39.33 13.27
C SER A 412 20.09 37.83 13.57
N ARG A 413 19.00 37.07 13.36
CA ARG A 413 18.96 35.64 13.58
C ARG A 413 19.24 34.84 12.30
N ILE A 414 19.14 35.46 11.14
CA ILE A 414 19.40 34.81 9.86
C ILE A 414 20.91 34.71 9.63
N GLN A 415 21.53 33.71 10.24
CA GLN A 415 22.98 33.53 10.19
C GLN A 415 23.32 32.09 9.88
N LYS A 416 24.42 31.87 9.13
CA LYS A 416 24.99 30.57 8.90
C LYS A 416 25.32 29.89 10.24
N GLY A 417 25.00 28.60 10.37
CA GLY A 417 25.18 27.79 11.57
C GLY A 417 24.03 27.93 12.59
N HIS A 418 23.03 28.81 12.34
CA HIS A 418 21.79 28.80 13.11
C HIS A 418 20.80 27.79 12.56
N THR A 419 19.90 27.29 13.40
CA THR A 419 18.89 26.30 12.99
C THR A 419 17.53 26.97 12.75
N ALA A 420 17.01 26.81 11.55
CA ALA A 420 15.62 27.11 11.20
C ALA A 420 14.73 25.94 11.61
N VAL A 421 13.63 26.24 12.30
CA VAL A 421 12.57 25.30 12.67
C VAL A 421 11.30 25.73 11.94
N ILE A 422 10.76 24.84 11.10
CA ILE A 422 9.63 25.12 10.21
C ILE A 422 8.49 24.18 10.56
N LEU A 423 7.39 24.74 11.08
CA LEU A 423 6.14 24.01 11.33
C LEU A 423 5.46 23.68 9.99
N TYR A 424 4.90 22.49 9.89
CA TYR A 424 4.13 22.02 8.74
C TYR A 424 4.91 22.14 7.41
N ALA A 425 6.22 21.93 7.45
CA ALA A 425 7.05 21.94 6.25
C ALA A 425 6.61 20.84 5.29
N VAL A 426 6.51 21.19 3.98
CA VAL A 426 6.09 20.31 2.90
C VAL A 426 7.15 20.38 1.80
N ARG A 427 7.46 19.24 1.18
CA ARG A 427 8.35 19.18 0.01
C ARG A 427 7.65 19.78 -1.20
N HIS A 428 8.24 20.83 -1.75
CA HIS A 428 7.76 21.55 -2.93
C HIS A 428 8.65 21.30 -4.14
N ALA A 429 8.05 20.99 -5.29
CA ALA A 429 8.75 20.87 -6.56
C ALA A 429 8.81 22.22 -7.27
N PHE A 430 9.96 22.89 -7.24
CA PHE A 430 10.16 24.12 -7.99
C PHE A 430 10.35 23.86 -9.49
N MET A 431 9.78 24.70 -10.35
CA MET A 431 9.81 24.51 -11.80
C MET A 431 11.23 24.54 -12.40
N TYR A 432 12.16 25.29 -11.80
CA TYR A 432 13.49 25.56 -12.33
C TYR A 432 14.64 25.33 -11.34
N SER A 433 14.38 24.66 -10.22
CA SER A 433 15.41 24.34 -9.22
C SER A 433 15.14 23.00 -8.56
N GLU A 434 16.10 22.53 -7.76
CA GLU A 434 15.94 21.32 -6.95
C GLU A 434 14.71 21.44 -6.03
N PRO A 435 14.07 20.30 -5.70
CA PRO A 435 12.99 20.26 -4.71
C PRO A 435 13.41 20.89 -3.38
N GLY A 436 12.50 21.60 -2.73
CA GLY A 436 12.82 22.29 -1.51
C GLY A 436 11.59 22.60 -0.64
N ILE A 437 11.68 23.65 0.15
CA ILE A 437 10.57 24.10 0.99
C ILE A 437 10.12 25.49 0.53
N ARG A 438 8.83 25.63 0.28
CA ARG A 438 8.17 26.89 -0.02
C ARG A 438 7.45 27.39 1.25
N LEU A 439 7.97 28.43 1.87
CA LEU A 439 7.39 29.03 3.07
C LEU A 439 6.45 30.17 2.70
N GLU A 440 5.17 30.04 3.01
CA GLU A 440 4.13 31.05 2.74
C GLU A 440 3.68 31.79 4.00
N ASN A 441 3.68 31.09 5.15
CA ASN A 441 3.31 31.70 6.44
C ASN A 441 4.57 32.02 7.28
N PRO A 442 4.87 33.30 7.53
CA PRO A 442 6.04 33.69 8.32
C PRO A 442 5.96 33.30 9.81
N GLN A 443 4.76 32.92 10.28
CA GLN A 443 4.58 32.43 11.65
C GLN A 443 4.90 30.93 11.79
N HIS A 444 5.14 30.24 10.69
CA HIS A 444 5.54 28.83 10.71
C HIS A 444 7.06 28.64 10.85
N ILE A 445 7.85 29.70 10.90
CA ILE A 445 9.30 29.59 11.06
C ILE A 445 9.82 30.31 12.29
N LYS A 446 10.76 29.66 12.98
CA LYS A 446 11.59 30.27 14.03
C LYS A 446 13.04 29.87 13.86
N ILE A 447 13.96 30.80 14.11
CA ILE A 447 15.40 30.53 14.01
C ILE A 447 16.02 30.56 15.41
N PHE A 448 16.69 29.48 15.78
CA PHE A 448 17.45 29.34 17.02
C PHE A 448 18.94 29.58 16.78
N PRO A 449 19.64 30.30 17.68
CA PRO A 449 21.06 30.62 17.56
C PRO A 449 21.96 29.46 18.04
N LEU A 450 21.68 28.27 17.56
CA LEU A 450 22.45 27.02 17.77
C LEU A 450 22.47 26.23 16.48
N SER A 451 23.55 25.47 16.27
CA SER A 451 23.59 24.51 15.17
C SER A 451 22.59 23.37 15.39
N LEU A 452 22.26 22.65 14.32
CA LEU A 452 21.34 21.52 14.38
C LEU A 452 21.81 20.44 15.37
N ASN A 453 23.12 20.15 15.37
CA ASN A 453 23.72 19.18 16.27
C ASN A 453 23.64 19.62 17.75
N GLU A 454 23.88 20.91 18.03
CA GLU A 454 23.75 21.46 19.39
C GLU A 454 22.30 21.40 19.89
N LEU A 455 21.29 21.65 19.03
CA LEU A 455 19.87 21.54 19.40
C LEU A 455 19.46 20.08 19.68
N GLN A 456 19.94 19.12 18.88
CA GLN A 456 19.72 17.69 19.15
C GLN A 456 20.32 17.27 20.49
N THR A 457 21.58 17.65 20.72
CA THR A 457 22.29 17.38 21.98
C THR A 457 21.55 18.01 23.16
N LEU A 458 21.05 19.24 23.00
CA LEU A 458 20.31 19.94 24.04
C LEU A 458 19.01 19.24 24.44
N LYS A 459 18.30 18.63 23.49
CA LYS A 459 17.12 17.80 23.77
C LYS A 459 17.48 16.62 24.69
N VAL A 460 18.53 15.86 24.35
CA VAL A 460 18.99 14.70 25.12
C VAL A 460 19.52 15.13 26.51
N VAL A 461 20.33 16.17 26.54
CA VAL A 461 20.92 16.72 27.77
C VAL A 461 19.82 17.20 28.71
N ARG A 462 18.78 17.87 28.19
CA ARG A 462 17.65 18.29 29.00
C ARG A 462 16.93 17.09 29.61
N GLN A 463 16.60 16.06 28.86
CA GLN A 463 15.97 14.85 29.40
C GLN A 463 16.79 14.25 30.55
N LYS A 464 18.10 14.13 30.38
CA LYS A 464 19.01 13.55 31.39
C LYS A 464 19.10 14.39 32.68
N PHE A 465 19.15 15.71 32.58
CA PHE A 465 19.46 16.60 33.72
C PHE A 465 18.24 17.33 34.30
N SER A 466 17.05 17.27 33.67
CA SER A 466 15.82 17.83 34.21
C SER A 466 14.94 16.80 34.93
N THR A 467 15.26 15.53 34.88
CA THR A 467 14.48 14.46 35.53
C THR A 467 14.71 14.49 37.04
N ASP A 468 13.63 14.68 37.78
CA ASP A 468 13.61 14.61 39.26
C ASP A 468 13.07 13.21 39.65
N ILE A 469 13.93 12.34 40.12
CA ILE A 469 13.54 11.00 40.57
C ILE A 469 13.61 10.98 42.10
N GLY A 470 12.48 11.17 42.78
CA GLY A 470 12.43 11.13 44.24
C GLY A 470 13.21 12.25 44.95
N GLY A 471 13.34 13.45 44.32
CA GLY A 471 14.07 14.58 44.86
C GLY A 471 15.58 14.57 44.57
N VAL A 472 16.09 13.52 43.92
CA VAL A 472 17.51 13.40 43.51
C VAL A 472 17.69 14.01 42.14
N ARG A 473 18.68 14.89 41.97
CA ARG A 473 19.02 15.62 40.73
C ARG A 473 20.49 15.42 40.39
N ILE A 474 20.83 15.61 39.14
CA ILE A 474 22.20 15.41 38.63
C ILE A 474 22.84 16.77 38.37
N CYS A 475 24.03 17.00 38.92
CA CYS A 475 24.84 18.17 38.63
C CYS A 475 25.33 18.14 37.18
N ARG A 476 24.97 19.13 36.36
CA ARG A 476 25.38 19.18 34.98
C ARG A 476 26.88 19.36 34.78
N GLY A 477 27.55 20.09 35.72
CA GLY A 477 28.99 20.35 35.61
C GLY A 477 29.88 19.16 35.93
N CYS A 478 29.51 18.32 36.93
CA CYS A 478 30.38 17.21 37.37
C CYS A 478 29.70 15.82 37.36
N GLY A 479 28.41 15.75 37.03
CA GLY A 479 27.65 14.48 36.97
C GLY A 479 27.25 13.87 38.32
N LYS A 480 27.56 14.51 39.46
CA LYS A 480 27.18 13.99 40.78
C LYS A 480 25.71 14.16 41.05
N GLU A 481 25.12 13.13 41.66
CA GLU A 481 23.74 13.16 42.16
C GLU A 481 23.66 13.85 43.52
N GLY A 482 22.53 14.53 43.78
CA GLY A 482 22.30 15.19 45.06
C GLY A 482 20.91 15.79 45.20
N THR A 483 20.48 15.97 46.45
CA THR A 483 19.19 16.58 46.79
C THR A 483 19.28 18.09 47.05
N SER A 484 20.50 18.63 47.24
CA SER A 484 20.76 20.03 47.59
C SER A 484 21.45 20.84 46.48
N LEU A 485 21.27 20.43 45.21
CA LEU A 485 21.85 21.16 44.08
C LEU A 485 21.19 22.51 43.87
N LYS A 486 21.96 23.49 43.36
CA LYS A 486 21.48 24.85 43.05
C LYS A 486 21.12 24.98 41.60
N GLN A 487 19.98 25.57 41.34
CA GLN A 487 19.50 25.87 39.98
C GLN A 487 20.31 26.99 39.31
N CYS A 488 20.43 26.88 37.96
CA CYS A 488 20.87 28.04 37.17
C CYS A 488 19.87 29.19 37.29
N GLY A 489 20.28 30.32 37.85
CA GLY A 489 19.40 31.47 38.06
C GLY A 489 18.92 32.16 36.79
N LYS A 490 19.43 31.76 35.59
CA LYS A 490 18.97 32.31 34.29
C LYS A 490 17.95 31.45 33.57
N CYS A 491 18.10 30.12 33.53
CA CYS A 491 17.21 29.24 32.81
C CYS A 491 16.32 28.40 33.72
N SER A 492 16.69 28.20 34.99
CA SER A 492 15.98 27.37 35.96
C SER A 492 15.78 25.92 35.56
N TYR A 493 16.60 25.39 34.63
CA TYR A 493 16.50 24.01 34.12
C TYR A 493 17.61 23.11 34.59
N PHE A 494 18.83 23.64 34.70
CA PHE A 494 20.00 22.86 35.06
C PHE A 494 20.43 23.08 36.50
N TRP A 495 20.97 22.02 37.11
CA TRP A 495 21.35 21.99 38.53
C TRP A 495 22.85 21.79 38.68
N TYR A 496 23.45 22.41 39.71
CA TYR A 496 24.87 22.44 39.98
C TYR A 496 25.15 22.29 41.48
N CYS A 497 26.25 21.61 41.84
CA CYS A 497 26.71 21.52 43.21
C CYS A 497 26.96 22.93 43.81
N ASP A 498 27.67 23.74 43.05
CA ASP A 498 28.11 25.07 43.44
C ASP A 498 28.40 25.98 42.22
N ARG A 499 28.92 27.19 42.49
CA ARG A 499 29.34 28.15 41.46
C ARG A 499 30.48 27.65 40.58
N THR A 500 31.37 26.77 41.12
CA THR A 500 32.51 26.26 40.38
C THR A 500 32.03 25.33 39.27
N CYS A 501 31.14 24.38 39.59
CA CYS A 501 30.50 23.50 38.60
C CYS A 501 29.73 24.30 37.55
N GLN A 502 28.98 25.35 37.99
CA GLN A 502 28.23 26.19 37.06
C GLN A 502 29.16 27.00 36.14
N LYS A 503 30.30 27.53 36.66
CA LYS A 503 31.25 28.31 35.86
C LYS A 503 31.98 27.42 34.83
N ALA A 504 32.37 26.22 35.21
CA ALA A 504 32.98 25.25 34.29
C ALA A 504 32.02 24.89 33.14
N ASP A 505 30.78 24.54 33.44
CA ASP A 505 29.77 24.22 32.41
C ASP A 505 29.41 25.46 31.55
N TRP A 506 29.43 26.67 32.14
CA TRP A 506 29.17 27.92 31.42
C TRP A 506 30.26 28.24 30.39
N ILE A 507 31.50 27.94 30.69
CA ILE A 507 32.65 28.26 29.84
C ILE A 507 32.98 27.10 28.89
N ASP A 508 33.12 25.90 29.43
CA ASP A 508 33.63 24.71 28.71
C ASP A 508 32.51 23.76 28.29
N GLY A 509 31.40 23.69 29.02
CA GLY A 509 30.28 22.78 28.78
C GLY A 509 29.19 23.30 27.83
N GLY A 510 29.36 24.50 27.25
CA GLY A 510 28.44 25.06 26.25
C GLY A 510 27.15 25.69 26.81
N HIS A 511 26.90 25.63 28.12
CA HIS A 511 25.65 26.13 28.73
C HIS A 511 25.38 27.60 28.44
N LYS A 512 26.38 28.42 28.18
CA LYS A 512 26.20 29.86 27.86
C LYS A 512 25.32 30.08 26.64
N ALA A 513 25.51 29.34 25.59
CA ALA A 513 24.71 29.38 24.35
C ALA A 513 23.35 28.72 24.58
N GLU A 514 23.35 27.52 25.13
CA GLU A 514 22.15 26.71 25.40
C GLU A 514 21.19 27.35 26.40
N CYS A 515 21.70 28.10 27.40
CA CYS A 515 20.90 28.78 28.41
C CYS A 515 19.87 29.76 27.79
N LYS A 516 20.20 30.36 26.65
CA LYS A 516 19.28 31.24 25.92
C LYS A 516 18.15 30.43 25.24
N VAL A 517 18.46 29.27 24.70
CA VAL A 517 17.48 28.44 23.99
C VAL A 517 16.60 27.68 24.99
N VAL A 518 17.18 27.08 26.04
CA VAL A 518 16.41 26.36 27.07
C VAL A 518 15.34 27.21 27.72
N LYS A 519 15.56 28.51 27.90
CA LYS A 519 14.56 29.44 28.45
C LYS A 519 13.60 30.04 27.42
N ASP A 520 13.83 29.80 26.11
CA ASP A 520 12.93 30.28 25.07
C ASP A 520 11.58 29.55 25.18
N LEU A 521 10.49 30.30 25.24
CA LEU A 521 9.15 29.75 25.47
C LEU A 521 8.69 28.84 24.33
N ASP A 522 9.09 29.15 23.10
CA ASP A 522 8.72 28.29 21.96
C ASP A 522 9.47 26.95 22.02
N TRP A 523 10.76 26.96 22.41
CA TRP A 523 11.50 25.71 22.61
C TRP A 523 10.87 24.85 23.70
N GLN A 524 10.49 25.47 24.81
CA GLN A 524 9.80 24.77 25.91
C GLN A 524 8.45 24.21 25.49
N ALA A 525 7.68 25.00 24.72
CA ALA A 525 6.40 24.60 24.18
C ALA A 525 6.54 23.38 23.26
N MET A 526 7.49 23.42 22.31
CA MET A 526 7.73 22.32 21.39
C MET A 526 8.07 21.00 22.08
N LEU A 527 8.73 21.04 23.24
CA LEU A 527 9.07 19.86 24.04
C LEU A 527 7.91 19.31 24.89
N GLN A 528 6.81 20.04 24.99
CA GLN A 528 5.60 19.67 25.75
C GLN A 528 4.39 19.40 24.85
N LEU A 529 4.48 19.72 23.56
CA LEU A 529 3.41 19.48 22.60
C LEU A 529 3.17 17.97 22.41
N LYS A 530 1.92 17.61 22.24
CA LYS A 530 1.50 16.30 21.77
C LYS A 530 1.55 16.28 20.23
N TRP A 531 2.68 15.86 19.70
CA TRP A 531 2.96 15.92 18.26
C TRP A 531 2.08 14.97 17.41
N ASP A 532 1.46 14.01 18.03
CA ASP A 532 0.59 12.98 17.40
C ASP A 532 -0.90 13.35 17.40
N GLU A 533 -1.29 14.42 18.07
CA GLU A 533 -2.68 14.91 18.12
C GLU A 533 -2.76 16.28 17.41
N PHE A 534 -3.65 16.43 16.42
CA PHE A 534 -3.88 17.72 15.77
C PHE A 534 -5.10 18.40 16.39
N ASP A 535 -4.89 19.53 17.02
CA ASP A 535 -5.93 20.38 17.65
C ASP A 535 -6.07 21.76 16.98
N GLY A 536 -5.40 21.95 15.83
CA GLY A 536 -5.37 23.18 15.04
C GLY A 536 -3.96 23.62 14.67
N TYR A 537 -3.83 24.51 13.70
CA TYR A 537 -2.53 25.00 13.25
C TYR A 537 -1.81 25.82 14.31
N LEU A 538 -0.57 25.42 14.62
CA LEU A 538 0.32 26.15 15.51
C LEU A 538 1.05 27.27 14.76
N ASN A 539 1.30 28.38 15.46
CA ASN A 539 2.06 29.52 14.96
C ASN A 539 3.07 29.98 16.01
N PHE A 540 4.24 30.40 15.59
CA PHE A 540 5.19 31.09 16.49
C PHE A 540 4.77 32.55 16.74
N PRO A 541 4.82 33.04 17.99
CA PRO A 541 5.20 32.33 19.20
C PRO A 541 4.12 31.33 19.66
N LEU A 542 4.57 30.13 20.02
CA LEU A 542 3.68 29.06 20.50
C LEU A 542 3.02 29.45 21.81
N ARG A 543 1.69 29.41 21.85
CA ARG A 543 0.92 29.67 23.09
C ARG A 543 0.53 28.31 23.67
N ILE A 544 1.21 27.90 24.74
CA ILE A 544 0.71 26.78 25.55
C ILE A 544 -0.55 27.29 26.25
N GLY A 545 -1.72 26.74 25.90
CA GLY A 545 -2.93 26.98 26.63
C GLY A 545 -2.68 26.64 28.10
N LYS A 546 -2.90 27.58 29.01
CA LYS A 546 -3.01 27.27 30.43
C LYS A 546 -4.21 26.34 30.52
N GLY A 547 -3.96 25.04 30.79
CA GLY A 547 -5.03 24.08 31.10
C GLY A 547 -5.93 24.67 32.16
N VAL A 548 -7.22 24.67 31.88
CA VAL A 548 -8.30 24.95 32.83
C VAL A 548 -8.43 23.76 33.77
#